data_7c1d1711244c363bac88cfbeb344be77
#
_entry.id   7c1d1711244c363bac88cfbeb344be77
#
_cell.length_a   1.000
_cell.length_b   1.000
_cell.length_c   1.000
_cell.angle_alpha   90.00
_cell.angle_beta   90.00
_cell.angle_gamma   90.00
#
_symmetry.space_group_name_H-M   'P 1'
#
loop_
_entity.id
_entity.type
_entity.pdbx_description
1 polymer ?
#
loop_
_entity_poly.entity_id
_entity_poly.type
_entity_poly.pdbx_seq_one_letter_code
_entity_poly.pdbx_strand_id
1 'polypeptide(L)'
;MAYYWYQSDPQLYQAEVAAMRKFFPSFTINQLQDGSGRLYWRGKVQPGGPGSMEWEIMLIYKNTHPKVFSNSEYGGTVQILPLRPRLKDIADQMMPLIMETYGTYDNAVKHGFGLGLPHIYRDNFGRQEEYFICTADPKYFKGDVTQSTSAASALSWACKWIVLCEMWLNGDSGDEVAMEGNY
;
A
#
# COMPACT_ATOMS: atom_id res chain seq x y z
N MET A 1 -15.54 -13.11 -23.09
CA MET A 1 -14.14 -13.01 -22.63
C MET A 1 -14.05 -11.79 -21.74
N ALA A 2 -13.52 -11.94 -20.52
CA ALA A 2 -13.29 -10.78 -19.68
C ALA A 2 -12.05 -10.06 -20.20
N TYR A 3 -12.20 -8.84 -20.70
CA TYR A 3 -11.07 -8.02 -21.09
C TYR A 3 -10.48 -7.39 -19.85
N TYR A 4 -9.15 -7.50 -19.69
CA TYR A 4 -8.43 -6.80 -18.64
C TYR A 4 -8.45 -5.29 -18.90
N TRP A 5 -8.41 -4.48 -17.84
CA TRP A 5 -8.47 -3.02 -17.95
C TRP A 5 -7.43 -2.44 -18.93
N TYR A 6 -6.20 -2.95 -18.91
CA TYR A 6 -5.11 -2.49 -19.80
C TYR A 6 -5.29 -2.90 -21.26
N GLN A 7 -6.20 -3.85 -21.55
CA GLN A 7 -6.62 -4.21 -22.90
C GLN A 7 -7.82 -3.38 -23.35
N SER A 8 -8.71 -3.07 -22.40
CA SER A 8 -9.92 -2.28 -22.65
C SER A 8 -9.62 -0.79 -22.80
N ASP A 9 -8.59 -0.30 -22.10
CA ASP A 9 -8.15 1.10 -22.15
C ASP A 9 -6.62 1.19 -22.30
N PRO A 10 -6.11 1.04 -23.54
CA PRO A 10 -4.67 1.15 -23.83
C PRO A 10 -4.09 2.53 -23.53
N GLN A 11 -4.90 3.60 -23.56
CA GLN A 11 -4.42 4.95 -23.26
C GLN A 11 -4.14 5.10 -21.77
N LEU A 12 -5.03 4.61 -20.91
CA LEU A 12 -4.80 4.56 -19.48
C LEU A 12 -3.56 3.71 -19.16
N TYR A 13 -3.40 2.56 -19.79
CA TYR A 13 -2.20 1.72 -19.60
C TYR A 13 -0.91 2.48 -19.94
N GLN A 14 -0.88 3.18 -21.07
CA GLN A 14 0.27 3.99 -21.45
C GLN A 14 0.54 5.12 -20.44
N ALA A 15 -0.51 5.78 -19.94
CA ALA A 15 -0.38 6.83 -18.94
C ALA A 15 0.19 6.30 -17.62
N GLU A 16 -0.29 5.13 -17.13
CA GLU A 16 0.24 4.45 -15.95
C GLU A 16 1.73 4.12 -16.12
N VAL A 17 2.09 3.52 -17.26
CA VAL A 17 3.50 3.18 -17.57
C VAL A 17 4.37 4.43 -17.66
N ALA A 18 3.91 5.51 -18.29
CA ALA A 18 4.65 6.76 -18.39
C ALA A 18 4.86 7.41 -17.01
N ALA A 19 3.83 7.42 -16.15
CA ALA A 19 3.93 7.96 -14.81
C ALA A 19 4.95 7.18 -13.95
N MET A 20 4.85 5.84 -13.95
CA MET A 20 5.78 5.01 -13.19
C MET A 20 7.23 5.16 -13.69
N ARG A 21 7.45 5.16 -15.00
CA ARG A 21 8.80 5.37 -15.56
C ARG A 21 9.39 6.73 -15.23
N LYS A 22 8.53 7.77 -15.14
CA LYS A 22 8.96 9.13 -14.81
C LYS A 22 9.35 9.26 -13.33
N PHE A 23 8.54 8.74 -12.43
CA PHE A 23 8.69 8.97 -10.99
C PHE A 23 9.39 7.83 -10.24
N PHE A 24 9.29 6.61 -10.75
CA PHE A 24 9.85 5.41 -10.14
C PHE A 24 10.53 4.51 -11.21
N PRO A 25 11.60 5.00 -11.86
CA PRO A 25 12.22 4.31 -13.01
C PRO A 25 12.85 2.95 -12.67
N SER A 26 13.10 2.67 -11.39
CA SER A 26 13.62 1.37 -10.92
C SER A 26 12.56 0.26 -10.85
N PHE A 27 11.27 0.62 -11.01
CA PHE A 27 10.20 -0.36 -10.99
C PHE A 27 10.00 -1.01 -12.35
N THR A 28 9.76 -2.31 -12.35
CA THR A 28 9.44 -3.11 -13.54
C THR A 28 8.01 -3.61 -13.50
N ILE A 29 7.33 -3.56 -14.65
CA ILE A 29 5.97 -4.08 -14.80
C ILE A 29 6.01 -5.53 -15.25
N ASN A 30 5.15 -6.35 -14.65
CA ASN A 30 5.00 -7.77 -14.95
C ASN A 30 3.53 -8.19 -14.79
N GLN A 31 3.23 -9.43 -15.15
CA GLN A 31 1.92 -10.04 -14.98
C GLN A 31 1.99 -11.17 -13.95
N LEU A 32 1.00 -11.26 -13.05
CA LEU A 32 0.90 -12.36 -12.09
C LEU A 32 0.70 -13.70 -12.81
N GLN A 33 1.39 -14.72 -12.33
CA GLN A 33 1.32 -16.09 -12.87
C GLN A 33 0.26 -16.95 -12.14
N ASP A 34 -0.77 -16.30 -11.55
CA ASP A 34 -1.84 -16.93 -10.79
C ASP A 34 -3.11 -17.18 -11.61
N GLY A 35 -3.05 -16.89 -12.93
CA GLY A 35 -4.19 -16.97 -13.85
C GLY A 35 -5.16 -15.78 -13.77
N SER A 36 -4.94 -14.83 -12.87
CA SER A 36 -5.79 -13.64 -12.72
C SER A 36 -5.60 -12.62 -13.83
N GLY A 37 -4.47 -12.67 -14.51
CA GLY A 37 -4.09 -11.69 -15.53
C GLY A 37 -3.74 -10.30 -14.98
N ARG A 38 -3.70 -10.13 -13.66
CA ARG A 38 -3.38 -8.86 -13.03
C ARG A 38 -1.94 -8.43 -13.33
N LEU A 39 -1.76 -7.14 -13.59
CA LEU A 39 -0.45 -6.54 -13.69
C LEU A 39 0.04 -6.10 -12.31
N TYR A 40 1.36 -6.09 -12.16
CA TYR A 40 2.00 -5.53 -10.98
C TYR A 40 3.32 -4.84 -11.35
N TRP A 41 3.69 -3.85 -10.55
CA TRP A 41 5.02 -3.26 -10.52
C TRP A 41 5.81 -3.82 -9.35
N ARG A 42 7.10 -4.03 -9.53
CA ARG A 42 8.01 -4.44 -8.47
C ARG A 42 9.29 -3.64 -8.55
N GLY A 43 9.73 -3.15 -7.42
CA GLY A 43 10.94 -2.36 -7.31
C GLY A 43 11.30 -2.04 -5.87
N LYS A 44 12.29 -1.19 -5.70
CA LYS A 44 12.81 -0.78 -4.41
C LYS A 44 12.68 0.72 -4.24
N VAL A 45 12.40 1.15 -3.00
CA VAL A 45 12.38 2.54 -2.58
C VAL A 45 13.15 2.70 -1.26
N GLN A 46 13.72 3.89 -1.08
CA GLN A 46 14.38 4.31 0.16
C GLN A 46 13.96 5.76 0.45
N PRO A 47 12.68 5.95 0.88
CA PRO A 47 12.08 7.28 0.89
C PRO A 47 12.69 8.23 1.92
N GLY A 48 13.23 7.72 3.01
CA GLY A 48 13.93 8.51 4.04
C GLY A 48 15.34 8.96 3.63
N GLY A 49 15.78 8.61 2.41
CA GLY A 49 17.09 8.98 1.90
C GLY A 49 18.24 8.06 2.37
N PRO A 50 19.51 8.47 2.15
CA PRO A 50 20.66 7.66 2.52
C PRO A 50 20.68 7.32 4.01
N GLY A 51 20.80 6.04 4.32
CA GLY A 51 20.81 5.54 5.70
C GLY A 51 19.45 5.08 6.24
N SER A 52 18.35 5.41 5.58
CA SER A 52 17.05 4.81 5.88
C SER A 52 16.94 3.38 5.35
N MET A 53 15.88 2.70 5.71
CA MET A 53 15.64 1.33 5.27
C MET A 53 15.30 1.25 3.78
N GLU A 54 15.85 0.28 3.07
CA GLU A 54 15.44 -0.03 1.70
C GLU A 54 14.23 -0.96 1.74
N TRP A 55 13.15 -0.57 1.05
CA TRP A 55 11.92 -1.34 0.94
C TRP A 55 11.75 -1.91 -0.46
N GLU A 56 11.56 -3.22 -0.55
CA GLU A 56 11.12 -3.87 -1.78
C GLU A 56 9.59 -3.96 -1.78
N ILE A 57 8.97 -3.39 -2.79
CA ILE A 57 7.51 -3.22 -2.86
C ILE A 57 6.96 -3.80 -4.15
N MET A 58 5.78 -4.41 -4.05
CA MET A 58 4.94 -4.80 -5.17
C MET A 58 3.65 -3.98 -5.17
N LEU A 59 3.33 -3.35 -6.30
CA LEU A 59 2.05 -2.67 -6.53
C LEU A 59 1.21 -3.52 -7.47
N ILE A 60 0.04 -3.95 -7.02
CA ILE A 60 -0.79 -4.91 -7.74
C ILE A 60 -2.07 -4.21 -8.17
N TYR A 61 -2.34 -4.19 -9.47
CA TYR A 61 -3.61 -3.69 -9.97
C TYR A 61 -4.74 -4.71 -9.74
N LYS A 62 -5.87 -4.23 -9.20
CA LYS A 62 -7.13 -5.01 -9.23
C LYS A 62 -7.69 -5.03 -10.64
N ASN A 63 -8.47 -6.06 -10.97
CA ASN A 63 -9.09 -6.17 -12.29
C ASN A 63 -10.11 -5.05 -12.57
N THR A 64 -10.62 -4.41 -11.52
CA THR A 64 -11.55 -3.28 -11.60
C THR A 64 -10.89 -1.95 -11.92
N HIS A 65 -9.54 -1.88 -11.94
CA HIS A 65 -8.83 -0.63 -12.18
C HIS A 65 -9.31 0.07 -13.46
N PRO A 66 -9.50 1.39 -13.46
CA PRO A 66 -9.34 2.35 -12.35
C PRO A 66 -10.59 2.57 -11.50
N LYS A 67 -11.63 1.76 -11.68
CA LYS A 67 -12.94 1.98 -11.09
C LYS A 67 -13.01 1.42 -9.67
N VAL A 68 -13.29 2.31 -8.71
CA VAL A 68 -13.54 1.98 -7.31
C VAL A 68 -15.04 2.08 -7.05
N PHE A 69 -15.64 1.04 -6.52
CA PHE A 69 -17.05 1.04 -6.11
C PHE A 69 -17.20 1.52 -4.67
N SER A 70 -18.35 2.11 -4.34
CA SER A 70 -18.59 2.77 -3.04
C SER A 70 -18.41 1.88 -1.80
N ASN A 71 -18.57 0.58 -1.95
CA ASN A 71 -18.34 -0.44 -0.94
C ASN A 71 -17.06 -1.25 -1.21
N SER A 72 -16.14 -0.69 -1.99
CA SER A 72 -14.83 -1.28 -2.22
C SER A 72 -14.00 -1.33 -0.95
N GLU A 73 -13.13 -2.29 -0.95
CA GLU A 73 -12.15 -2.52 0.09
C GLU A 73 -11.11 -1.40 0.15
N TYR A 74 -10.38 -1.38 1.25
CA TYR A 74 -9.25 -0.48 1.48
C TYR A 74 -8.20 -0.55 0.34
N GLY A 75 -7.46 0.55 0.15
CA GLY A 75 -6.38 0.64 -0.81
C GLY A 75 -6.77 0.93 -2.26
N GLY A 76 -8.06 1.14 -2.54
CA GLY A 76 -8.52 1.41 -3.92
C GLY A 76 -8.23 0.26 -4.87
N THR A 77 -7.81 0.56 -6.11
CA THR A 77 -7.55 -0.45 -7.15
C THR A 77 -6.07 -0.75 -7.40
N VAL A 78 -5.18 -0.12 -6.62
CA VAL A 78 -3.73 -0.40 -6.61
C VAL A 78 -3.34 -0.80 -5.19
N GLN A 79 -3.07 -2.07 -4.99
CA GLN A 79 -2.69 -2.64 -3.70
C GLN A 79 -1.18 -2.52 -3.52
N ILE A 80 -0.73 -2.04 -2.36
CA ILE A 80 0.69 -1.87 -2.02
C ILE A 80 1.13 -2.95 -1.06
N LEU A 81 1.89 -3.90 -1.56
CA LEU A 81 2.42 -5.03 -0.79
C LEU A 81 3.93 -4.85 -0.54
N PRO A 82 4.36 -4.52 0.68
CA PRO A 82 5.76 -4.60 1.07
C PRO A 82 6.23 -6.05 1.12
N LEU A 83 7.29 -6.35 0.37
CA LEU A 83 7.89 -7.68 0.32
C LEU A 83 9.04 -7.82 1.31
N ARG A 84 9.83 -6.74 1.46
CA ARG A 84 10.97 -6.65 2.38
C ARG A 84 11.21 -5.19 2.77
N PRO A 85 11.20 -4.89 4.08
CA PRO A 85 10.70 -5.74 5.15
C PRO A 85 9.20 -6.01 4.96
N ARG A 86 8.69 -7.10 5.52
CA ARG A 86 7.24 -7.34 5.61
C ARG A 86 6.64 -6.47 6.71
N LEU A 87 5.38 -6.07 6.56
CA LEU A 87 4.69 -5.28 7.59
C LEU A 87 4.64 -6.00 8.94
N LYS A 88 4.54 -7.33 8.92
CA LYS A 88 4.61 -8.13 10.15
C LYS A 88 5.96 -8.00 10.86
N ASP A 89 7.05 -8.06 10.11
CA ASP A 89 8.39 -7.95 10.69
C ASP A 89 8.63 -6.57 11.30
N ILE A 90 8.09 -5.53 10.65
CA ILE A 90 8.10 -4.16 11.19
C ILE A 90 7.24 -4.06 12.46
N ALA A 91 6.03 -4.61 12.45
CA ALA A 91 5.15 -4.60 13.63
C ALA A 91 5.79 -5.33 14.81
N ASP A 92 6.44 -6.48 14.58
CA ASP A 92 7.14 -7.22 15.62
C ASP A 92 8.28 -6.39 16.24
N GLN A 93 9.04 -5.64 15.43
CA GLN A 93 10.07 -4.73 15.91
C GLN A 93 9.51 -3.53 16.68
N MET A 94 8.38 -3.00 16.23
CA MET A 94 7.73 -1.83 16.81
C MET A 94 6.83 -2.17 18.01
N MET A 95 6.60 -3.44 18.31
CA MET A 95 5.65 -3.84 19.34
C MET A 95 5.84 -3.14 20.69
N PRO A 96 7.05 -2.90 21.22
CA PRO A 96 7.23 -2.12 22.44
C PRO A 96 6.67 -0.69 22.34
N LEU A 97 6.92 0.00 21.22
CA LEU A 97 6.42 1.36 20.97
C LEU A 97 4.91 1.36 20.77
N ILE A 98 4.38 0.37 20.05
CA ILE A 98 2.96 0.19 19.81
C ILE A 98 2.24 -0.03 21.15
N MET A 99 2.80 -0.86 22.05
CA MET A 99 2.23 -1.08 23.37
C MET A 99 2.32 0.16 24.27
N GLU A 100 3.37 0.95 24.16
CA GLU A 100 3.48 2.24 24.85
C GLU A 100 2.36 3.19 24.42
N THR A 101 2.10 3.27 23.11
CA THR A 101 1.04 4.13 22.53
C THR A 101 -0.35 3.67 22.93
N TYR A 102 -0.65 2.37 22.85
CA TYR A 102 -2.01 1.84 23.07
C TYR A 102 -2.24 1.24 24.48
N GLY A 103 -1.22 1.18 25.30
CA GLY A 103 -1.22 0.75 26.69
C GLY A 103 -1.18 -0.75 26.91
N THR A 104 -1.84 -1.56 26.09
CA THR A 104 -1.85 -3.02 26.20
C THR A 104 -1.78 -3.70 24.84
N TYR A 105 -1.29 -4.94 24.81
CA TYR A 105 -1.28 -5.76 23.59
C TYR A 105 -2.68 -5.90 22.99
N ASP A 106 -3.70 -6.15 23.81
CA ASP A 106 -5.08 -6.32 23.36
C ASP A 106 -5.64 -5.06 22.71
N ASN A 107 -5.24 -3.88 23.17
CA ASN A 107 -5.62 -2.62 22.55
C ASN A 107 -4.82 -2.39 21.26
N ALA A 108 -3.53 -2.63 21.27
CA ALA A 108 -2.66 -2.48 20.11
C ALA A 108 -3.15 -3.30 18.91
N VAL A 109 -3.47 -4.58 19.11
CA VAL A 109 -3.90 -5.48 18.03
C VAL A 109 -5.30 -5.20 17.48
N LYS A 110 -6.09 -4.33 18.12
CA LYS A 110 -7.34 -3.83 17.53
C LYS A 110 -7.10 -2.89 16.36
N HIS A 111 -5.91 -2.29 16.29
CA HIS A 111 -5.48 -1.43 15.20
C HIS A 111 -4.76 -2.23 14.11
N GLY A 112 -4.79 -1.73 12.88
CA GLY A 112 -4.02 -2.30 11.77
C GLY A 112 -4.27 -3.80 11.53
N PHE A 113 -5.51 -4.26 11.70
CA PHE A 113 -5.90 -5.67 11.47
C PHE A 113 -5.05 -6.69 12.25
N GLY A 114 -4.65 -6.33 13.45
CA GLY A 114 -3.91 -7.20 14.37
C GLY A 114 -2.40 -6.93 14.44
N LEU A 115 -1.88 -5.97 13.70
CA LEU A 115 -0.45 -5.60 13.76
C LEU A 115 -0.17 -4.36 14.61
N GLY A 116 -1.19 -3.58 14.97
CA GLY A 116 -1.03 -2.30 15.69
C GLY A 116 -0.47 -1.17 14.84
N LEU A 117 -0.27 -1.37 13.54
CA LEU A 117 0.18 -0.34 12.61
C LEU A 117 -1.01 0.39 12.00
N PRO A 118 -1.05 1.72 11.97
CA PRO A 118 -2.12 2.48 11.33
C PRO A 118 -2.02 2.39 9.81
N HIS A 119 -3.14 2.66 9.13
CA HIS A 119 -3.24 2.72 7.67
C HIS A 119 -2.70 1.49 6.93
N ILE A 120 -2.94 0.32 7.47
CA ILE A 120 -2.76 -0.95 6.78
C ILE A 120 -4.08 -1.71 6.73
N TYR A 121 -4.16 -2.67 5.83
CA TYR A 121 -5.30 -3.59 5.76
C TYR A 121 -4.81 -4.99 5.38
N ARG A 122 -5.68 -5.98 5.56
CA ARG A 122 -5.41 -7.37 5.27
C ARG A 122 -6.29 -7.84 4.12
N ASP A 123 -5.69 -8.51 3.17
CA ASP A 123 -6.39 -9.09 2.03
C ASP A 123 -5.68 -10.37 1.55
N ASN A 124 -6.36 -11.17 0.77
CA ASN A 124 -5.79 -12.37 0.19
C ASN A 124 -4.90 -12.04 -1.01
N PHE A 125 -3.69 -12.58 -1.00
CA PHE A 125 -2.80 -12.60 -2.15
C PHE A 125 -2.43 -14.05 -2.49
N GLY A 126 -2.97 -14.54 -3.59
CA GLY A 126 -2.89 -15.97 -3.90
C GLY A 126 -3.66 -16.81 -2.89
N ARG A 127 -2.96 -17.70 -2.18
CA ARG A 127 -3.54 -18.59 -1.16
C ARG A 127 -3.26 -18.17 0.28
N GLN A 128 -2.64 -17.01 0.47
CA GLN A 128 -2.21 -16.51 1.78
C GLN A 128 -2.83 -15.14 2.04
N GLU A 129 -3.10 -14.86 3.31
CA GLU A 129 -3.40 -13.51 3.75
C GLU A 129 -2.12 -12.71 3.85
N GLU A 130 -2.15 -11.48 3.32
CA GLU A 130 -1.03 -10.54 3.37
C GLU A 130 -1.51 -9.19 3.86
N TYR A 131 -0.57 -8.39 4.36
CA TYR A 131 -0.82 -7.05 4.83
C TYR A 131 -0.35 -6.03 3.80
N PHE A 132 -1.19 -5.05 3.55
CA PHE A 132 -0.99 -4.00 2.55
C PHE A 132 -0.99 -2.63 3.20
N ILE A 133 -0.20 -1.70 2.67
CA ILE A 133 -0.30 -0.29 3.05
C ILE A 133 -1.59 0.27 2.42
N CYS A 134 -2.43 0.91 3.26
CA CYS A 134 -3.64 1.57 2.82
C CYS A 134 -3.29 2.94 2.24
N THR A 135 -3.51 3.13 0.95
CA THR A 135 -3.31 4.40 0.26
C THR A 135 -4.62 5.08 -0.14
N ALA A 136 -5.75 4.47 0.21
CA ALA A 136 -7.08 5.00 -0.07
C ALA A 136 -8.09 4.40 0.92
N ASP A 137 -8.77 5.27 1.68
CA ASP A 137 -9.81 4.87 2.61
C ASP A 137 -11.17 4.86 1.90
N PRO A 138 -11.96 3.78 1.98
CA PRO A 138 -13.28 3.69 1.36
C PRO A 138 -14.24 4.83 1.72
N LYS A 139 -14.11 5.43 2.91
CA LYS A 139 -14.95 6.56 3.34
C LYS A 139 -14.83 7.79 2.45
N TYR A 140 -13.73 7.93 1.71
CA TYR A 140 -13.52 9.03 0.77
C TYR A 140 -14.08 8.75 -0.62
N PHE A 141 -14.44 7.50 -0.90
CA PHE A 141 -15.10 7.13 -2.15
C PHE A 141 -16.61 7.34 -2.01
N LYS A 142 -17.08 8.52 -2.41
CA LYS A 142 -18.52 8.85 -2.39
C LYS A 142 -19.11 8.68 -3.78
N GLY A 143 -20.20 7.96 -3.86
CA GLY A 143 -20.89 7.68 -5.11
C GLY A 143 -20.77 6.22 -5.56
N ASP A 144 -21.43 5.88 -6.66
CA ASP A 144 -21.50 4.48 -7.12
C ASP A 144 -20.20 3.97 -7.69
N VAL A 145 -19.44 4.85 -8.35
CA VAL A 145 -18.12 4.54 -8.92
C VAL A 145 -17.22 5.77 -8.87
N THR A 146 -16.03 5.61 -8.33
CA THR A 146 -14.99 6.64 -8.30
C THR A 146 -13.74 6.15 -9.03
N GLN A 147 -12.98 7.05 -9.62
CA GLN A 147 -11.69 6.71 -10.21
C GLN A 147 -10.63 6.58 -9.12
N SER A 148 -9.86 5.52 -9.20
CA SER A 148 -8.69 5.33 -8.34
C SER A 148 -7.53 6.23 -8.76
N THR A 149 -6.61 6.41 -7.83
CA THR A 149 -5.32 7.04 -8.12
C THR A 149 -4.45 6.12 -8.98
N SER A 150 -3.49 6.71 -9.71
CA SER A 150 -2.48 5.95 -10.45
C SER A 150 -1.55 5.17 -9.52
N ALA A 151 -0.86 4.16 -10.06
CA ALA A 151 0.15 3.43 -9.32
C ALA A 151 1.27 4.36 -8.79
N ALA A 152 1.69 5.35 -9.58
CA ALA A 152 2.69 6.33 -9.15
C ALA A 152 2.21 7.17 -7.95
N SER A 153 0.94 7.61 -7.96
CA SER A 153 0.35 8.33 -6.82
C SER A 153 0.23 7.42 -5.59
N ALA A 154 -0.25 6.20 -5.76
CA ALA A 154 -0.37 5.24 -4.66
C ALA A 154 1.00 4.94 -4.04
N LEU A 155 2.04 4.76 -4.85
CA LEU A 155 3.40 4.54 -4.34
C LEU A 155 3.96 5.77 -3.62
N SER A 156 3.66 6.98 -4.09
CA SER A 156 4.07 8.21 -3.41
C SER A 156 3.47 8.32 -2.00
N TRP A 157 2.20 7.95 -1.83
CA TRP A 157 1.54 7.86 -0.53
C TRP A 157 2.16 6.77 0.35
N ALA A 158 2.46 5.59 -0.22
CA ALA A 158 3.15 4.54 0.50
C ALA A 158 4.55 4.97 0.97
N CYS A 159 5.28 5.72 0.14
CA CYS A 159 6.57 6.31 0.54
C CYS A 159 6.42 7.27 1.74
N LYS A 160 5.37 8.09 1.77
CA LYS A 160 5.08 8.94 2.94
C LYS A 160 4.81 8.09 4.18
N TRP A 161 3.98 7.05 4.05
CA TRP A 161 3.70 6.11 5.14
C TRP A 161 5.00 5.47 5.67
N ILE A 162 5.88 5.02 4.78
CA ILE A 162 7.17 4.40 5.13
C ILE A 162 8.03 5.37 5.94
N VAL A 163 8.17 6.62 5.50
CA VAL A 163 8.96 7.64 6.24
C VAL A 163 8.42 7.81 7.65
N LEU A 164 7.11 7.99 7.81
CA LEU A 164 6.49 8.14 9.13
C LEU A 164 6.66 6.89 10.00
N CYS A 165 6.56 5.70 9.41
CA CYS A 165 6.78 4.44 10.10
C CYS A 165 8.23 4.32 10.59
N GLU A 166 9.21 4.68 9.76
CA GLU A 166 10.63 4.67 10.14
C GLU A 166 10.95 5.71 11.22
N MET A 167 10.35 6.91 11.16
CA MET A 167 10.48 7.92 12.20
C MET A 167 9.96 7.39 13.54
N TRP A 168 8.78 6.79 13.54
CA TRP A 168 8.21 6.18 14.74
C TRP A 168 9.10 5.04 15.27
N LEU A 169 9.57 4.15 14.39
CA LEU A 169 10.49 3.06 14.76
C LEU A 169 11.79 3.58 15.41
N ASN A 170 12.26 4.75 15.01
CA ASN A 170 13.44 5.41 15.58
C ASN A 170 13.17 6.15 16.89
N GLY A 171 11.92 6.17 17.36
CA GLY A 171 11.51 6.81 18.61
C GLY A 171 11.27 8.31 18.50
N ASP A 172 11.09 8.83 17.29
CA ASP A 172 10.68 10.22 17.08
C ASP A 172 9.23 10.36 17.56
N SER A 173 9.03 11.06 18.67
CA SER A 173 7.74 11.16 19.36
C SER A 173 6.71 11.97 18.56
N GLY A 174 5.45 11.56 18.63
CA GLY A 174 4.32 12.23 17.98
C GLY A 174 3.96 11.70 16.60
N ASP A 175 4.73 10.77 16.07
CA ASP A 175 4.56 10.29 14.70
C ASP A 175 3.43 9.28 14.55
N GLU A 176 3.06 8.58 15.63
CA GLU A 176 1.83 7.80 15.68
C GLU A 176 0.60 8.67 15.39
N VAL A 177 0.57 9.90 15.91
CA VAL A 177 -0.50 10.88 15.63
C VAL A 177 -0.45 11.34 14.17
N ALA A 178 0.74 11.54 13.62
CA ALA A 178 0.93 11.89 12.22
C ALA A 178 0.51 10.74 11.29
N MET A 179 0.75 9.49 11.69
CA MET A 179 0.29 8.31 10.96
C MET A 179 -1.23 8.15 11.04
N GLU A 180 -1.88 8.51 12.14
CA GLU A 180 -3.34 8.40 12.31
C GLU A 180 -4.12 9.56 11.69
N GLY A 181 -3.55 10.76 11.63
CA GLY A 181 -4.30 12.01 11.39
C GLY A 181 -4.23 12.60 9.98
N ASN A 182 -3.35 12.15 9.09
CA ASN A 182 -3.01 12.89 7.86
C ASN A 182 -3.09 12.06 6.56
N TYR A 183 -4.20 11.36 6.39
CA TYR A 183 -4.53 10.79 5.08
C TYR A 183 -5.76 11.44 4.49
#